data_0e26cbcb33b065e7e146330a21155b01
#
_entry.id   0e26cbcb33b065e7e146330a21155b01
#
_cell.length_a   1.000
_cell.length_b   1.000
_cell.length_c   1.000
_cell.angle_alpha   90.00
_cell.angle_beta   90.00
_cell.angle_gamma   90.00
#
_symmetry.space_group_name_H-M   'P 1'
#
loop_
_entity.id
_entity.type
_entity.pdbx_description
1 polymer ?
#
loop_
_entity_poly.entity_id
_entity_poly.type
_entity_poly.pdbx_seq_one_letter_code
_entity_poly.pdbx_strand_id
1 'polypeptide(L)'
;MSKVVSAAHAVSFVNDDDVVSVSSSSGLGCPDLVLQALGERFDEEGHPRNLTTLHPIAAGDMYGIKGIDHIAKDGMLSCVIAGSYPSGPSSKPMPKIWKMIVEDRVRAYNVPSGIMFDMHRDVAARRPGVLTKVGLETFVDPIREGCAMNDAAASHPIVSRHEMSGETWLHFPNIVPKVAIIRATTADTNGNLTYEHEGAYLGGLDQAIAVRNHGGIVIAQVKRVTDANSLRPHDVRVPGHLVDYIVLDPEQKQTTETQYDPAISGEIRRTWDSFALAEYNIEKIIARRAAMELQNGQTANLGFGISALVPRILLEEGHAQKVTWAIEQGAVGGMPLTGFAFGCASNANGYVPSPNQFTYFQGGGFDVTFLSFLEVDVDGNVNVSKLGKKPYLTAGCGGFVDITAHAKKIVFSGFFEAGAQVTLAEDGLRVSAPGKFTKMVDMVEHVTFAGKRAKQMGQDVLYITERCVMRLGDRGLVAIEIMPGIDPEREIVAASDGRVDRKSTRLNSSHLVISYAVFC
;
A
#
# COMPACT_ATOMS: atom_id res chain seq x y z
N MET A 1 -7.47 -36.10 14.28
CA MET A 1 -8.43 -35.58 13.30
C MET A 1 -7.67 -34.93 12.14
N SER A 2 -8.19 -35.06 10.93
CA SER A 2 -7.59 -34.38 9.77
C SER A 2 -7.68 -32.86 9.95
N LYS A 3 -6.62 -32.13 9.64
CA LYS A 3 -6.66 -30.66 9.60
C LYS A 3 -7.34 -30.16 8.33
N VAL A 4 -7.40 -30.95 7.29
CA VAL A 4 -8.05 -30.61 6.02
C VAL A 4 -9.57 -30.75 6.19
N VAL A 5 -10.26 -29.62 6.02
CA VAL A 5 -11.70 -29.49 6.27
C VAL A 5 -12.36 -28.62 5.20
N SER A 6 -13.69 -28.58 5.14
CA SER A 6 -14.41 -27.62 4.30
C SER A 6 -14.28 -26.20 4.86
N ALA A 7 -14.45 -25.19 4.00
CA ALA A 7 -14.47 -23.79 4.43
C ALA A 7 -15.56 -23.53 5.47
N ALA A 8 -16.78 -24.07 5.25
CA ALA A 8 -17.88 -23.95 6.20
C ALA A 8 -17.54 -24.53 7.58
N HIS A 9 -16.86 -25.69 7.64
CA HIS A 9 -16.42 -26.27 8.91
C HIS A 9 -15.35 -25.40 9.58
N ALA A 10 -14.36 -24.89 8.84
CA ALA A 10 -13.31 -24.03 9.41
C ALA A 10 -13.88 -22.75 10.03
N VAL A 11 -14.82 -22.08 9.34
CA VAL A 11 -15.41 -20.83 9.83
C VAL A 11 -16.44 -21.05 10.95
N SER A 12 -16.92 -22.28 11.21
CA SER A 12 -17.83 -22.56 12.34
C SER A 12 -17.20 -22.29 13.71
N PHE A 13 -15.88 -22.21 13.79
CA PHE A 13 -15.14 -21.88 15.01
C PHE A 13 -14.93 -20.37 15.24
N VAL A 14 -15.35 -19.52 14.32
CA VAL A 14 -15.34 -18.06 14.53
C VAL A 14 -16.58 -17.68 15.33
N ASN A 15 -16.40 -17.02 16.46
CA ASN A 15 -17.46 -16.66 17.39
C ASN A 15 -17.81 -15.18 17.33
N ASP A 16 -18.94 -14.81 17.94
CA ASP A 16 -19.30 -13.41 18.14
C ASP A 16 -18.19 -12.67 18.92
N ASP A 17 -17.99 -11.40 18.60
CA ASP A 17 -17.01 -10.50 19.21
C ASP A 17 -15.53 -10.90 18.98
N ASP A 18 -15.25 -11.92 18.15
CA ASP A 18 -13.87 -12.30 17.83
C ASP A 18 -13.13 -11.20 17.05
N VAL A 19 -11.85 -11.09 17.35
CA VAL A 19 -10.89 -10.31 16.55
C VAL A 19 -10.25 -11.24 15.52
N VAL A 20 -10.49 -10.95 14.24
CA VAL A 20 -10.05 -11.77 13.09
C VAL A 20 -8.92 -11.05 12.35
N SER A 21 -7.74 -11.65 12.34
CA SER A 21 -6.60 -11.17 11.55
C SER A 21 -6.56 -11.84 10.19
N VAL A 22 -6.51 -11.05 9.11
CA VAL A 22 -6.49 -11.55 7.73
C VAL A 22 -5.17 -11.19 7.05
N SER A 23 -4.45 -12.19 6.53
CA SER A 23 -3.26 -12.00 5.73
C SER A 23 -3.63 -11.80 4.27
N SER A 24 -3.34 -10.63 3.71
CA SER A 24 -3.65 -10.28 2.34
C SER A 24 -2.88 -9.03 1.91
N SER A 25 -2.75 -8.83 0.60
CA SER A 25 -2.37 -7.54 0.00
C SER A 25 -3.21 -7.34 -1.26
N SER A 26 -4.36 -6.68 -1.11
CA SER A 26 -5.41 -6.62 -2.13
C SER A 26 -5.81 -8.03 -2.60
N GLY A 27 -5.69 -8.35 -3.89
CA GLY A 27 -5.93 -9.70 -4.38
C GLY A 27 -4.79 -10.69 -4.15
N LEU A 28 -3.58 -10.18 -3.87
CA LEU A 28 -2.41 -11.01 -3.63
C LEU A 28 -2.48 -11.67 -2.25
N GLY A 29 -2.41 -12.99 -2.20
CA GLY A 29 -2.44 -13.74 -0.96
C GLY A 29 -3.76 -13.67 -0.18
N CYS A 30 -4.87 -13.21 -0.79
CA CYS A 30 -6.17 -13.11 -0.14
C CYS A 30 -6.84 -14.49 0.03
N PRO A 31 -7.24 -14.88 1.25
CA PRO A 31 -7.96 -16.12 1.53
C PRO A 31 -9.46 -15.96 1.25
N ASP A 32 -9.82 -15.66 -0.02
CA ASP A 32 -11.15 -15.22 -0.43
C ASP A 32 -12.25 -16.24 -0.19
N LEU A 33 -11.97 -17.54 -0.42
CA LEU A 33 -12.92 -18.63 -0.17
C LEU A 33 -13.32 -18.75 1.31
N VAL A 34 -12.34 -18.57 2.22
CA VAL A 34 -12.62 -18.61 3.67
C VAL A 34 -13.45 -17.42 4.09
N LEU A 35 -13.13 -16.21 3.57
CA LEU A 35 -13.91 -15.00 3.84
C LEU A 35 -15.32 -15.08 3.26
N GLN A 36 -15.47 -15.69 2.07
CA GLN A 36 -16.77 -15.95 1.48
C GLN A 36 -17.61 -16.86 2.38
N ALA A 37 -17.06 -18.01 2.80
CA ALA A 37 -17.76 -18.96 3.67
C ALA A 37 -18.16 -18.33 5.02
N LEU A 38 -17.31 -17.44 5.56
CA LEU A 38 -17.62 -16.70 6.78
C LEU A 38 -18.81 -15.74 6.57
N GLY A 39 -18.86 -15.07 5.43
CA GLY A 39 -19.98 -14.21 5.05
C GLY A 39 -21.28 -14.97 4.78
N GLU A 40 -21.19 -16.15 4.13
CA GLU A 40 -22.34 -17.04 3.86
C GLU A 40 -22.93 -17.57 5.17
N ARG A 41 -22.09 -18.00 6.11
CA ARG A 41 -22.54 -18.42 7.44
C ARG A 41 -23.34 -17.33 8.16
N PHE A 42 -22.90 -16.09 8.07
CA PHE A 42 -23.67 -14.98 8.67
C PHE A 42 -25.03 -14.80 7.98
N ASP A 43 -25.11 -14.95 6.65
CA ASP A 43 -26.40 -14.86 5.94
C ASP A 43 -27.37 -15.97 6.34
N GLU A 44 -26.87 -17.18 6.63
CA GLU A 44 -27.66 -18.36 6.97
C GLU A 44 -28.04 -18.40 8.46
N GLU A 45 -27.09 -18.11 9.35
CA GLU A 45 -27.23 -18.34 10.79
C GLU A 45 -27.43 -17.02 11.59
N GLY A 46 -27.09 -15.86 11.00
CA GLY A 46 -27.03 -14.57 11.70
C GLY A 46 -25.81 -14.44 12.64
N HIS A 47 -24.84 -15.34 12.53
CA HIS A 47 -23.60 -15.42 13.32
C HIS A 47 -22.42 -15.72 12.40
N PRO A 48 -21.17 -15.28 12.74
CA PRO A 48 -20.79 -14.51 13.93
C PRO A 48 -21.17 -13.03 13.81
N ARG A 49 -21.32 -12.36 14.97
CA ARG A 49 -21.67 -10.93 15.09
C ARG A 49 -20.53 -10.13 15.69
N ASN A 50 -20.57 -8.81 15.47
CA ASN A 50 -19.70 -7.81 16.09
C ASN A 50 -18.20 -8.06 15.87
N LEU A 51 -17.80 -8.67 14.79
CA LEU A 51 -16.40 -8.95 14.51
C LEU A 51 -15.58 -7.66 14.45
N THR A 52 -14.36 -7.73 14.95
CA THR A 52 -13.28 -6.79 14.65
C THR A 52 -12.31 -7.43 13.68
N THR A 53 -11.97 -6.76 12.59
CA THR A 53 -10.99 -7.30 11.64
C THR A 53 -9.69 -6.48 11.63
N LEU A 54 -8.56 -7.19 11.53
CA LEU A 54 -7.21 -6.63 11.40
C LEU A 54 -6.64 -7.06 10.06
N HIS A 55 -6.33 -6.10 9.18
CA HIS A 55 -5.61 -6.42 7.94
C HIS A 55 -4.43 -5.47 7.75
N PRO A 56 -3.18 -5.96 7.84
CA PRO A 56 -1.99 -5.11 7.65
C PRO A 56 -1.95 -4.38 6.29
N ILE A 57 -2.48 -5.02 5.25
CA ILE A 57 -2.72 -4.42 3.93
C ILE A 57 -4.18 -4.74 3.55
N ALA A 58 -4.69 -4.22 2.44
CA ALA A 58 -6.07 -4.47 2.02
C ALA A 58 -6.38 -5.96 1.86
N ALA A 59 -7.58 -6.39 2.28
CA ALA A 59 -8.10 -7.72 2.02
C ALA A 59 -9.12 -7.66 0.88
N GLY A 60 -8.70 -8.11 -0.30
CA GLY A 60 -9.47 -8.05 -1.54
C GLY A 60 -9.23 -6.76 -2.36
N ASP A 61 -9.68 -6.77 -3.60
CA ASP A 61 -9.52 -5.70 -4.57
C ASP A 61 -10.82 -5.30 -5.28
N MET A 62 -11.94 -5.92 -4.91
CA MET A 62 -13.28 -5.72 -5.46
C MET A 62 -13.46 -6.04 -6.96
N TYR A 63 -12.43 -6.48 -7.67
CA TYR A 63 -12.52 -6.79 -9.10
C TYR A 63 -12.86 -8.25 -9.40
N GLY A 64 -12.34 -9.16 -8.61
CA GLY A 64 -12.56 -10.60 -8.71
C GLY A 64 -12.29 -11.27 -7.38
N ILE A 65 -11.60 -10.59 -6.48
CA ILE A 65 -11.30 -11.04 -5.12
C ILE A 65 -11.94 -10.04 -4.17
N LYS A 66 -13.08 -10.43 -3.57
CA LYS A 66 -13.89 -9.54 -2.75
C LYS A 66 -13.30 -9.29 -1.37
N GLY A 67 -12.62 -10.28 -0.81
CA GLY A 67 -11.97 -10.16 0.49
C GLY A 67 -12.94 -9.71 1.59
N ILE A 68 -12.63 -8.55 2.21
CA ILE A 68 -13.44 -7.99 3.30
C ILE A 68 -14.90 -7.71 2.91
N ASP A 69 -15.20 -7.46 1.64
CA ASP A 69 -16.57 -7.17 1.19
C ASP A 69 -17.52 -8.38 1.33
N HIS A 70 -17.00 -9.61 1.49
CA HIS A 70 -17.82 -10.77 1.86
C HIS A 70 -18.45 -10.63 3.25
N ILE A 71 -17.73 -10.01 4.19
CA ILE A 71 -18.13 -9.86 5.58
C ILE A 71 -18.49 -8.42 5.98
N ALA A 72 -18.43 -7.47 5.03
CA ALA A 72 -18.88 -6.10 5.22
C ALA A 72 -20.43 -6.04 5.26
N LYS A 73 -21.00 -6.45 6.40
CA LYS A 73 -22.44 -6.58 6.62
C LYS A 73 -22.84 -6.00 7.97
N ASP A 74 -24.01 -5.38 8.03
CA ASP A 74 -24.55 -4.82 9.28
C ASP A 74 -24.77 -5.91 10.31
N GLY A 75 -24.29 -5.67 11.53
CA GLY A 75 -24.36 -6.62 12.63
C GLY A 75 -23.29 -7.72 12.61
N MET A 76 -22.63 -7.97 11.48
CA MET A 76 -21.51 -8.90 11.39
C MET A 76 -20.19 -8.21 11.73
N LEU A 77 -19.92 -7.05 11.11
CA LEU A 77 -18.68 -6.28 11.30
C LEU A 77 -18.97 -5.03 12.13
N SER A 78 -18.30 -4.87 13.27
CA SER A 78 -18.40 -3.72 14.16
C SER A 78 -17.19 -2.80 14.11
N CYS A 79 -16.03 -3.35 13.76
CA CYS A 79 -14.78 -2.60 13.71
C CYS A 79 -13.85 -3.15 12.60
N VAL A 80 -13.20 -2.25 11.88
CA VAL A 80 -12.16 -2.58 10.91
C VAL A 80 -10.91 -1.74 11.17
N ILE A 81 -9.78 -2.43 11.31
CA ILE A 81 -8.45 -1.81 11.50
C ILE A 81 -7.58 -2.31 10.37
N ALA A 82 -7.21 -1.42 9.46
CA ALA A 82 -6.57 -1.82 8.22
C ALA A 82 -5.45 -0.86 7.79
N GLY A 83 -4.40 -1.39 7.17
CA GLY A 83 -3.39 -0.58 6.50
C GLY A 83 -3.95 0.10 5.27
N SER A 84 -4.79 -0.61 4.54
CA SER A 84 -5.57 -0.08 3.41
C SER A 84 -6.87 -0.84 3.23
N TYR A 85 -7.76 -0.29 2.41
CA TYR A 85 -9.06 -0.89 2.07
C TYR A 85 -9.09 -1.24 0.58
N PRO A 86 -9.89 -2.23 0.15
CA PRO A 86 -10.06 -2.54 -1.26
C PRO A 86 -10.34 -1.27 -2.06
N SER A 87 -9.60 -1.05 -3.14
CA SER A 87 -9.73 0.11 -4.00
C SER A 87 -9.67 -0.29 -5.46
N GLY A 88 -10.24 0.55 -6.31
CA GLY A 88 -10.31 0.28 -7.73
C GLY A 88 -10.63 1.51 -8.57
N PRO A 89 -10.70 1.38 -9.92
CA PRO A 89 -11.03 2.51 -10.77
C PRO A 89 -12.41 3.07 -10.45
N SER A 90 -12.55 4.37 -10.63
CA SER A 90 -13.80 5.12 -10.37
C SER A 90 -15.04 4.61 -11.16
N SER A 91 -14.83 3.80 -12.19
CA SER A 91 -15.91 3.17 -12.97
C SER A 91 -16.55 1.96 -12.29
N LYS A 92 -15.98 1.46 -11.19
CA LYS A 92 -16.54 0.35 -10.44
C LYS A 92 -17.42 0.84 -9.29
N PRO A 93 -18.41 0.04 -8.88
CA PRO A 93 -19.21 0.36 -7.69
C PRO A 93 -18.31 0.55 -6.48
N MET A 94 -18.71 1.45 -5.57
CA MET A 94 -18.02 1.62 -4.29
C MET A 94 -18.06 0.29 -3.51
N PRO A 95 -16.91 -0.15 -2.91
CA PRO A 95 -16.88 -1.32 -2.04
C PRO A 95 -17.89 -1.17 -0.89
N LYS A 96 -18.48 -2.27 -0.44
CA LYS A 96 -19.41 -2.26 0.70
C LYS A 96 -18.76 -1.69 1.95
N ILE A 97 -17.50 -2.07 2.19
CA ILE A 97 -16.76 -1.55 3.34
C ILE A 97 -16.60 -0.03 3.31
N TRP A 98 -16.33 0.57 2.14
CA TRP A 98 -16.27 2.04 2.05
C TRP A 98 -17.61 2.70 2.40
N LYS A 99 -18.71 2.12 1.92
CA LYS A 99 -20.04 2.60 2.23
C LYS A 99 -20.32 2.56 3.72
N MET A 100 -19.97 1.46 4.40
CA MET A 100 -20.11 1.32 5.85
C MET A 100 -19.27 2.35 6.61
N ILE A 101 -18.05 2.64 6.14
CA ILE A 101 -17.15 3.65 6.74
C ILE A 101 -17.74 5.05 6.60
N VAL A 102 -18.16 5.44 5.38
CA VAL A 102 -18.68 6.78 5.08
C VAL A 102 -20.03 7.05 5.78
N GLU A 103 -20.80 5.99 6.02
CA GLU A 103 -22.11 6.05 6.69
C GLU A 103 -22.03 5.81 8.22
N ASP A 104 -20.82 5.79 8.80
CA ASP A 104 -20.56 5.53 10.24
C ASP A 104 -21.18 4.24 10.81
N ARG A 105 -21.38 3.22 9.96
CA ARG A 105 -21.93 1.92 10.34
C ARG A 105 -20.92 0.93 10.92
N VAL A 106 -19.64 1.26 10.84
CA VAL A 106 -18.53 0.47 11.37
C VAL A 106 -17.46 1.42 11.91
N ARG A 107 -16.84 1.12 13.03
CA ARG A 107 -15.65 1.86 13.47
C ARG A 107 -14.50 1.51 12.53
N ALA A 108 -13.92 2.52 11.89
CA ALA A 108 -12.87 2.29 10.90
C ALA A 108 -11.59 3.05 11.25
N TYR A 109 -10.49 2.32 11.27
CA TYR A 109 -9.16 2.87 11.52
C TYR A 109 -8.23 2.53 10.37
N ASN A 110 -7.43 3.51 9.95
CA ASN A 110 -6.34 3.30 9.04
C ASN A 110 -5.01 3.38 9.80
N VAL A 111 -4.37 2.24 9.99
CA VAL A 111 -3.09 2.11 10.69
C VAL A 111 -2.03 1.72 9.67
N PRO A 112 -0.88 2.42 9.60
CA PRO A 112 0.19 2.07 8.64
C PRO A 112 0.55 0.59 8.70
N SER A 113 0.78 0.00 7.54
CA SER A 113 0.96 -1.45 7.38
C SER A 113 2.10 -2.01 8.23
N GLY A 114 3.23 -1.30 8.30
CA GLY A 114 4.37 -1.71 9.11
C GLY A 114 4.06 -1.72 10.61
N ILE A 115 3.33 -0.71 11.08
CA ILE A 115 2.86 -0.67 12.49
C ILE A 115 1.95 -1.87 12.79
N MET A 116 1.05 -2.23 11.88
CA MET A 116 0.17 -3.39 12.08
C MET A 116 0.94 -4.71 12.10
N PHE A 117 1.98 -4.86 11.29
CA PHE A 117 2.86 -6.03 11.36
C PHE A 117 3.60 -6.08 12.71
N ASP A 118 4.11 -4.95 13.19
CA ASP A 118 4.76 -4.85 14.49
C ASP A 118 3.78 -5.15 15.63
N MET A 119 2.51 -4.71 15.55
CA MET A 119 1.46 -5.07 16.51
C MET A 119 1.30 -6.59 16.63
N HIS A 120 1.29 -7.35 15.52
CA HIS A 120 1.24 -8.81 15.59
C HIS A 120 2.45 -9.42 16.28
N ARG A 121 3.65 -8.89 16.02
CA ARG A 121 4.90 -9.32 16.70
C ARG A 121 4.88 -9.01 18.20
N ASP A 122 4.36 -7.85 18.57
CA ASP A 122 4.28 -7.44 19.98
C ASP A 122 3.22 -8.24 20.75
N VAL A 123 2.07 -8.50 20.12
CA VAL A 123 1.08 -9.46 20.65
C VAL A 123 1.73 -10.84 20.83
N ALA A 124 2.39 -11.36 19.79
CA ALA A 124 3.05 -12.67 19.83
C ALA A 124 4.06 -12.78 20.97
N ALA A 125 4.85 -11.73 21.20
CA ALA A 125 5.89 -11.67 22.22
C ALA A 125 5.39 -11.20 23.60
N ARG A 126 4.08 -10.91 23.76
CA ARG A 126 3.45 -10.36 24.98
C ARG A 126 4.10 -9.04 25.45
N ARG A 127 4.54 -8.21 24.49
CA ARG A 127 5.03 -6.86 24.78
C ARG A 127 3.85 -5.91 25.02
N PRO A 128 4.08 -4.71 25.58
CA PRO A 128 2.98 -3.79 25.94
C PRO A 128 2.31 -3.11 24.74
N GLY A 129 2.82 -3.29 23.53
CA GLY A 129 2.37 -2.64 22.30
C GLY A 129 3.52 -1.96 21.56
N VAL A 130 3.20 -1.40 20.40
CA VAL A 130 4.19 -0.79 19.50
C VAL A 130 4.51 0.63 19.95
N LEU A 131 5.79 0.92 20.17
CA LEU A 131 6.31 2.28 20.33
C LEU A 131 7.06 2.68 19.06
N THR A 132 6.64 3.79 18.41
CA THR A 132 7.21 4.22 17.14
C THR A 132 7.17 5.73 16.95
N LYS A 133 8.01 6.26 16.09
CA LYS A 133 7.94 7.64 15.58
C LYS A 133 7.27 7.72 14.20
N VAL A 134 6.98 6.59 13.60
CA VAL A 134 6.26 6.50 12.33
C VAL A 134 4.88 7.10 12.50
N GLY A 135 4.53 8.05 11.64
CA GLY A 135 3.22 8.70 11.66
C GLY A 135 3.09 9.95 12.51
N LEU A 136 4.15 10.38 13.22
CA LEU A 136 4.13 11.68 13.91
C LEU A 136 3.78 12.83 12.95
N GLU A 137 2.89 13.72 13.38
CA GLU A 137 2.35 14.87 12.64
C GLU A 137 1.50 14.52 11.41
N THR A 138 1.28 13.23 11.12
CA THR A 138 0.32 12.75 10.11
C THR A 138 -1.04 12.45 10.74
N PHE A 139 -2.01 11.96 9.97
CA PHE A 139 -3.32 11.51 10.46
C PHE A 139 -3.23 10.39 11.51
N VAL A 140 -2.11 9.71 11.58
CA VAL A 140 -1.82 8.66 12.58
C VAL A 140 -1.68 9.24 13.99
N ASP A 141 -1.15 10.46 14.08
CA ASP A 141 -0.89 11.16 15.33
C ASP A 141 -2.19 11.61 16.01
N PRO A 142 -2.37 11.38 17.33
CA PRO A 142 -3.55 11.86 18.08
C PRO A 142 -3.79 13.38 18.07
N ILE A 143 -2.78 14.19 17.73
CA ILE A 143 -2.99 15.64 17.52
C ILE A 143 -3.82 15.95 16.27
N ARG A 144 -4.06 14.94 15.44
CA ARG A 144 -4.94 14.95 14.27
C ARG A 144 -6.02 13.87 14.47
N GLU A 145 -6.19 12.96 13.53
CA GLU A 145 -7.25 11.96 13.54
C GLU A 145 -6.95 10.72 14.40
N GLY A 146 -5.68 10.48 14.79
CA GLY A 146 -5.30 9.30 15.58
C GLY A 146 -5.71 7.98 14.92
N CYS A 147 -5.47 7.87 13.62
CA CYS A 147 -5.87 6.74 12.76
C CYS A 147 -7.38 6.64 12.45
N ALA A 148 -8.26 7.44 13.04
CA ALA A 148 -9.70 7.35 12.81
C ALA A 148 -10.07 7.77 11.38
N MET A 149 -10.91 6.98 10.72
CA MET A 149 -11.40 7.25 9.36
C MET A 149 -12.81 7.83 9.35
N ASN A 150 -13.51 7.76 10.48
CA ASN A 150 -14.88 8.26 10.63
C ASN A 150 -15.18 8.63 12.10
N ASP A 151 -16.34 9.24 12.34
CA ASP A 151 -16.73 9.75 13.66
C ASP A 151 -16.94 8.62 14.67
N ALA A 152 -17.45 7.47 14.23
CA ALA A 152 -17.60 6.28 15.05
C ALA A 152 -16.27 5.80 15.64
N ALA A 153 -15.18 5.90 14.87
CA ALA A 153 -13.83 5.54 15.33
C ALA A 153 -13.20 6.65 16.19
N ALA A 154 -13.42 7.93 15.86
CA ALA A 154 -12.80 9.05 16.57
C ALA A 154 -13.13 9.09 18.07
N SER A 155 -14.30 8.57 18.46
CA SER A 155 -14.70 8.43 19.87
C SER A 155 -14.01 7.30 20.64
N HIS A 156 -13.21 6.45 19.96
CA HIS A 156 -12.53 5.30 20.56
C HIS A 156 -11.04 5.28 20.13
N PRO A 157 -10.19 6.13 20.72
CA PRO A 157 -8.79 6.25 20.31
C PRO A 157 -8.01 4.95 20.51
N ILE A 158 -7.19 4.58 19.51
CA ILE A 158 -6.34 3.38 19.51
C ILE A 158 -4.84 3.70 19.51
N VAL A 159 -4.48 4.98 19.59
CA VAL A 159 -3.09 5.44 19.63
C VAL A 159 -2.97 6.59 20.61
N SER A 160 -1.82 6.68 21.31
CA SER A 160 -1.52 7.74 22.27
C SER A 160 -0.10 8.28 22.07
N ARG A 161 0.15 9.51 22.51
CA ARG A 161 1.50 10.12 22.53
C ARG A 161 2.16 9.92 23.88
N HIS A 162 3.44 9.60 23.86
CA HIS A 162 4.28 9.45 25.05
C HIS A 162 5.60 10.17 24.89
N GLU A 163 6.03 10.86 25.93
CA GLU A 163 7.37 11.43 26.00
C GLU A 163 8.33 10.42 26.65
N MET A 164 9.36 10.02 25.91
CA MET A 164 10.36 9.08 26.40
C MET A 164 11.76 9.52 25.97
N SER A 165 12.67 9.68 26.92
CA SER A 165 14.05 10.13 26.71
C SER A 165 14.14 11.50 26.00
N GLY A 166 13.19 12.40 26.23
CA GLY A 166 13.15 13.74 25.61
C GLY A 166 12.62 13.75 24.18
N GLU A 167 12.02 12.67 23.72
CA GLU A 167 11.46 12.54 22.39
C GLU A 167 10.02 12.07 22.44
N THR A 168 9.18 12.56 21.53
CA THR A 168 7.78 12.14 21.38
C THR A 168 7.70 10.82 20.62
N TRP A 169 6.92 9.89 21.14
CA TRP A 169 6.62 8.59 20.55
C TRP A 169 5.11 8.37 20.46
N LEU A 170 4.68 7.61 19.48
CA LEU A 170 3.33 7.06 19.39
C LEU A 170 3.32 5.66 20.01
N HIS A 171 2.30 5.37 20.79
CA HIS A 171 2.08 4.05 21.38
C HIS A 171 0.75 3.47 20.89
N PHE A 172 0.82 2.28 20.32
CA PHE A 172 -0.32 1.47 19.90
C PHE A 172 -0.46 0.30 20.86
N PRO A 173 -1.50 0.26 21.71
CA PRO A 173 -1.73 -0.88 22.58
C PRO A 173 -2.07 -2.13 21.77
N ASN A 174 -1.78 -3.30 22.32
CA ASN A 174 -2.07 -4.56 21.70
C ASN A 174 -3.56 -4.79 21.48
N ILE A 175 -3.93 -5.21 20.28
CA ILE A 175 -5.24 -5.75 19.91
C ILE A 175 -5.03 -7.23 19.61
N VAL A 176 -5.49 -8.10 20.51
CA VAL A 176 -5.18 -9.53 20.49
C VAL A 176 -6.14 -10.28 19.58
N PRO A 177 -5.70 -10.80 18.41
CA PRO A 177 -6.55 -11.59 17.54
C PRO A 177 -6.83 -12.97 18.11
N LYS A 178 -8.06 -13.47 17.90
CA LYS A 178 -8.51 -14.82 18.25
C LYS A 178 -8.47 -15.77 17.07
N VAL A 179 -8.61 -15.24 15.85
CA VAL A 179 -8.58 -16.00 14.61
C VAL A 179 -7.58 -15.39 13.66
N ALA A 180 -6.72 -16.21 13.05
CA ALA A 180 -5.93 -15.82 11.89
C ALA A 180 -6.42 -16.57 10.66
N ILE A 181 -6.73 -15.84 9.59
CA ILE A 181 -7.05 -16.40 8.29
C ILE A 181 -5.90 -16.04 7.36
N ILE A 182 -5.13 -17.05 6.95
CA ILE A 182 -3.93 -16.87 6.12
C ILE A 182 -4.06 -17.68 4.83
N ARG A 183 -3.23 -17.37 3.84
CA ARG A 183 -3.15 -18.12 2.60
C ARG A 183 -1.74 -18.58 2.30
N ALA A 184 -1.61 -19.76 1.69
CA ALA A 184 -0.36 -20.33 1.22
C ALA A 184 -0.60 -21.12 -0.09
N THR A 185 0.45 -21.68 -0.68
CA THR A 185 0.34 -22.50 -1.89
C THR A 185 0.02 -23.95 -1.56
N THR A 186 0.90 -24.59 -0.77
CA THR A 186 0.79 -26.02 -0.43
C THR A 186 0.79 -26.20 1.07
N ALA A 187 -0.09 -27.07 1.56
CA ALA A 187 -0.02 -27.62 2.92
C ALA A 187 0.31 -29.10 2.87
N ASP A 188 1.13 -29.60 3.80
CA ASP A 188 1.08 -31.03 4.10
C ASP A 188 -0.05 -31.33 5.11
N THR A 189 -0.41 -32.60 5.27
CA THR A 189 -1.51 -32.97 6.18
C THR A 189 -1.21 -32.72 7.65
N ASN A 190 0.04 -32.42 8.03
CA ASN A 190 0.43 -31.94 9.35
C ASN A 190 0.21 -30.42 9.53
N GLY A 191 -0.05 -29.68 8.42
CA GLY A 191 -0.29 -28.23 8.43
C GLY A 191 0.93 -27.38 8.15
N ASN A 192 2.06 -27.97 7.76
CA ASN A 192 3.21 -27.18 7.28
C ASN A 192 2.86 -26.51 5.96
N LEU A 193 3.14 -25.20 5.85
CA LEU A 193 2.76 -24.40 4.68
C LEU A 193 3.97 -23.91 3.90
N THR A 194 3.90 -23.98 2.57
CA THR A 194 4.87 -23.42 1.63
C THR A 194 4.19 -22.42 0.69
N TYR A 195 4.98 -21.50 0.09
CA TYR A 195 4.51 -20.35 -0.67
C TYR A 195 5.08 -20.33 -2.09
N GLU A 196 5.38 -21.46 -2.66
CA GLU A 196 6.13 -21.60 -3.91
C GLU A 196 5.45 -20.96 -5.13
N HIS A 197 4.13 -20.78 -5.12
CA HIS A 197 3.38 -20.09 -6.19
C HIS A 197 2.92 -18.68 -5.80
N GLU A 198 3.12 -18.28 -4.55
CA GLU A 198 2.73 -16.93 -4.13
C GLU A 198 3.73 -15.88 -4.62
N GLY A 199 3.24 -14.68 -4.93
CA GLY A 199 4.08 -13.55 -5.32
C GLY A 199 4.72 -12.81 -4.13
N ALA A 200 4.36 -13.18 -2.89
CA ALA A 200 4.90 -12.65 -1.65
C ALA A 200 4.57 -13.57 -0.47
N TYR A 201 5.37 -13.49 0.61
CA TYR A 201 5.10 -14.24 1.84
C TYR A 201 4.10 -13.55 2.77
N LEU A 202 3.97 -12.23 2.64
CA LEU A 202 3.15 -11.38 3.52
C LEU A 202 3.51 -11.58 5.02
N GLY A 203 2.53 -11.46 5.91
CA GLY A 203 2.70 -11.54 7.37
C GLY A 203 2.12 -12.79 8.02
N GLY A 204 1.75 -13.81 7.24
CA GLY A 204 1.00 -14.98 7.75
C GLY A 204 1.65 -15.71 8.91
N LEU A 205 2.99 -15.79 8.97
CA LEU A 205 3.71 -16.41 10.10
C LEU A 205 3.51 -15.62 11.40
N ASP A 206 3.72 -14.30 11.37
CA ASP A 206 3.63 -13.44 12.55
C ASP A 206 2.18 -13.41 13.08
N GLN A 207 1.18 -13.39 12.18
CA GLN A 207 -0.24 -13.47 12.51
C GLN A 207 -0.58 -14.82 13.17
N ALA A 208 -0.10 -15.94 12.61
CA ALA A 208 -0.30 -17.28 13.17
C ALA A 208 0.31 -17.39 14.58
N ILE A 209 1.54 -16.92 14.79
CA ILE A 209 2.20 -16.94 16.10
C ILE A 209 1.41 -16.09 17.11
N ALA A 210 0.99 -14.87 16.72
CA ALA A 210 0.21 -13.99 17.60
C ALA A 210 -1.06 -14.67 18.12
N VAL A 211 -1.82 -15.27 17.22
CA VAL A 211 -3.08 -15.97 17.56
C VAL A 211 -2.82 -17.21 18.43
N ARG A 212 -1.87 -18.06 18.04
CA ARG A 212 -1.57 -19.31 18.77
C ARG A 212 -1.07 -19.06 20.18
N ASN A 213 -0.23 -18.04 20.40
CA ASN A 213 0.28 -17.69 21.73
C ASN A 213 -0.80 -17.17 22.70
N HIS A 214 -1.98 -16.84 22.17
CA HIS A 214 -3.15 -16.41 22.93
C HIS A 214 -4.31 -17.43 22.90
N GLY A 215 -4.04 -18.66 22.46
CA GLY A 215 -5.02 -19.76 22.48
C GLY A 215 -6.13 -19.64 21.43
N GLY A 216 -5.89 -18.87 20.38
CA GLY A 216 -6.78 -18.76 19.24
C GLY A 216 -6.54 -19.82 18.16
N ILE A 217 -7.23 -19.71 17.04
CA ILE A 217 -7.21 -20.64 15.91
C ILE A 217 -6.62 -20.03 14.63
N VAL A 218 -5.96 -20.85 13.83
CA VAL A 218 -5.37 -20.47 12.55
C VAL A 218 -5.99 -21.30 11.44
N ILE A 219 -6.61 -20.63 10.47
CA ILE A 219 -7.24 -21.20 9.28
C ILE A 219 -6.35 -20.82 8.08
N ALA A 220 -5.85 -21.83 7.37
CA ALA A 220 -5.03 -21.65 6.17
C ALA A 220 -5.79 -22.08 4.92
N GLN A 221 -6.01 -21.15 3.97
CA GLN A 221 -6.44 -21.48 2.62
C GLN A 221 -5.23 -21.87 1.78
N VAL A 222 -5.31 -22.97 1.03
CA VAL A 222 -4.21 -23.48 0.21
C VAL A 222 -4.70 -23.98 -1.15
N LYS A 223 -3.84 -23.88 -2.16
CA LYS A 223 -4.14 -24.37 -3.51
C LYS A 223 -4.10 -25.90 -3.61
N ARG A 224 -3.28 -26.55 -2.78
CA ARG A 224 -3.09 -28.01 -2.79
C ARG A 224 -2.64 -28.55 -1.44
N VAL A 225 -2.91 -29.84 -1.26
CA VAL A 225 -2.51 -30.59 -0.07
C VAL A 225 -1.62 -31.76 -0.51
N THR A 226 -0.60 -32.07 0.27
CA THR A 226 0.32 -33.21 0.06
C THR A 226 0.46 -34.04 1.32
N ASP A 227 1.17 -35.17 1.21
CA ASP A 227 1.38 -36.10 2.33
C ASP A 227 2.20 -35.47 3.45
N ALA A 228 1.98 -35.92 4.67
CA ALA A 228 2.73 -35.48 5.85
C ALA A 228 4.23 -35.65 5.66
N ASN A 229 4.98 -34.63 6.07
CA ASN A 229 6.46 -34.58 6.03
C ASN A 229 7.06 -34.70 4.60
N SER A 230 6.30 -34.43 3.55
CA SER A 230 6.81 -34.45 2.18
C SER A 230 7.43 -33.12 1.73
N LEU A 231 7.21 -32.03 2.47
CA LEU A 231 7.75 -30.71 2.17
C LEU A 231 9.20 -30.58 2.65
N ARG A 232 10.02 -29.85 1.88
CA ARG A 232 11.38 -29.54 2.30
C ARG A 232 11.36 -28.56 3.48
N PRO A 233 12.08 -28.83 4.60
CA PRO A 233 12.03 -27.96 5.79
C PRO A 233 12.37 -26.49 5.52
N HIS A 234 13.30 -26.22 4.60
CA HIS A 234 13.70 -24.84 4.23
C HIS A 234 12.61 -24.08 3.46
N ASP A 235 11.65 -24.77 2.84
CA ASP A 235 10.54 -24.17 2.07
C ASP A 235 9.32 -23.93 2.96
N VAL A 236 9.26 -24.57 4.13
CA VAL A 236 8.17 -24.36 5.10
C VAL A 236 8.28 -22.95 5.71
N ARG A 237 7.27 -22.12 5.45
CA ARG A 237 7.20 -20.73 5.95
C ARG A 237 6.32 -20.59 7.19
N VAL A 238 5.29 -21.44 7.32
CA VAL A 238 4.47 -21.51 8.53
C VAL A 238 4.47 -22.98 9.00
N PRO A 239 5.09 -23.26 10.16
CA PRO A 239 5.13 -24.62 10.71
C PRO A 239 3.74 -25.13 11.12
N GLY A 240 3.50 -26.41 10.89
CA GLY A 240 2.17 -27.02 11.04
C GLY A 240 1.58 -26.99 12.45
N HIS A 241 2.40 -26.91 13.51
CA HIS A 241 1.90 -26.78 14.89
C HIS A 241 1.17 -25.45 15.15
N LEU A 242 1.36 -24.45 14.27
CA LEU A 242 0.65 -23.18 14.32
C LEU A 242 -0.70 -23.21 13.61
N VAL A 243 -0.97 -24.17 12.71
CA VAL A 243 -2.16 -24.23 11.86
C VAL A 243 -3.15 -25.25 12.43
N ASP A 244 -4.40 -24.84 12.59
CA ASP A 244 -5.48 -25.72 13.10
C ASP A 244 -6.28 -26.32 11.94
N TYR A 245 -6.66 -25.53 10.96
CA TYR A 245 -7.50 -25.94 9.84
C TYR A 245 -6.89 -25.56 8.49
N ILE A 246 -7.04 -26.46 7.53
CA ILE A 246 -6.59 -26.30 6.13
C ILE A 246 -7.83 -26.33 5.25
N VAL A 247 -8.06 -25.30 4.47
CA VAL A 247 -9.12 -25.19 3.48
C VAL A 247 -8.51 -25.27 2.09
N LEU A 248 -8.91 -26.27 1.32
CA LEU A 248 -8.43 -26.49 -0.04
C LEU A 248 -9.22 -25.64 -1.03
N ASP A 249 -8.52 -24.80 -1.81
CA ASP A 249 -9.03 -24.03 -2.93
C ASP A 249 -8.11 -24.22 -4.16
N PRO A 250 -8.36 -25.23 -5.00
CA PRO A 250 -7.55 -25.51 -6.19
C PRO A 250 -7.57 -24.36 -7.21
N GLU A 251 -8.63 -23.55 -7.20
CA GLU A 251 -8.84 -22.44 -8.14
C GLU A 251 -8.24 -21.11 -7.66
N GLN A 252 -7.61 -21.10 -6.49
CA GLN A 252 -6.99 -19.87 -5.98
C GLN A 252 -5.96 -19.31 -6.98
N LYS A 253 -6.10 -18.02 -7.28
CA LYS A 253 -5.26 -17.28 -8.23
C LYS A 253 -4.02 -16.72 -7.55
N GLN A 254 -2.96 -16.58 -8.31
CA GLN A 254 -1.73 -15.92 -7.84
C GLN A 254 -1.94 -14.41 -7.63
N THR A 255 -2.62 -13.75 -8.57
CA THR A 255 -3.13 -12.37 -8.45
C THR A 255 -4.57 -12.33 -8.96
N THR A 256 -5.25 -11.20 -8.87
CA THR A 256 -6.64 -11.05 -9.33
C THR A 256 -6.88 -11.52 -10.76
N GLU A 257 -5.97 -11.23 -11.67
CA GLU A 257 -6.08 -11.59 -13.09
C GLU A 257 -5.20 -12.78 -13.51
N THR A 258 -4.20 -13.12 -12.69
CA THR A 258 -3.21 -14.15 -13.03
C THR A 258 -3.51 -15.43 -12.27
N GLN A 259 -3.89 -16.49 -13.00
CA GLN A 259 -4.05 -17.81 -12.40
C GLN A 259 -2.71 -18.33 -11.87
N TYR A 260 -1.68 -18.24 -12.70
CA TYR A 260 -0.30 -18.57 -12.36
C TYR A 260 0.68 -18.04 -13.41
N ASP A 261 1.72 -17.36 -12.97
CA ASP A 261 2.88 -16.97 -13.78
C ASP A 261 4.17 -17.39 -13.05
N PRO A 262 4.92 -18.37 -13.59
CA PRO A 262 6.14 -18.88 -12.96
C PRO A 262 7.27 -17.84 -12.87
N ALA A 263 7.18 -16.72 -13.60
CA ALA A 263 8.14 -15.63 -13.47
C ALA A 263 7.89 -14.78 -12.20
N ILE A 264 6.65 -14.76 -11.69
CA ILE A 264 6.31 -14.11 -10.42
C ILE A 264 6.79 -14.95 -9.24
N SER A 265 6.67 -16.28 -9.32
CA SER A 265 7.15 -17.19 -8.26
C SER A 265 8.66 -17.46 -8.32
N GLY A 266 9.34 -17.03 -9.38
CA GLY A 266 10.78 -17.19 -9.55
C GLY A 266 11.21 -18.54 -10.11
N GLU A 267 10.29 -19.39 -10.57
CA GLU A 267 10.61 -20.69 -11.21
C GLU A 267 11.29 -20.51 -12.56
N ILE A 268 10.92 -19.45 -13.29
CA ILE A 268 11.59 -19.06 -14.53
C ILE A 268 12.02 -17.61 -14.47
N ARG A 269 12.95 -17.24 -15.37
CA ARG A 269 13.30 -15.85 -15.65
C ARG A 269 12.92 -15.49 -17.07
N ARG A 270 12.26 -14.34 -17.23
CA ARG A 270 11.94 -13.76 -18.53
C ARG A 270 13.13 -12.95 -19.05
N THR A 271 13.31 -12.90 -20.37
CA THR A 271 14.25 -11.96 -20.96
C THR A 271 13.76 -10.51 -20.80
N TRP A 272 14.67 -9.55 -20.68
CA TRP A 272 14.30 -8.16 -20.42
C TRP A 272 13.52 -7.53 -21.58
N ASP A 273 13.76 -7.93 -22.80
CA ASP A 273 13.06 -7.50 -24.01
C ASP A 273 11.62 -8.02 -24.12
N SER A 274 11.24 -8.99 -23.29
CA SER A 274 9.86 -9.51 -23.23
C SER A 274 8.91 -8.61 -22.42
N PHE A 275 9.42 -7.65 -21.65
CA PHE A 275 8.59 -6.74 -20.87
C PHE A 275 8.09 -5.59 -21.74
N ALA A 276 6.80 -5.24 -21.59
CA ALA A 276 6.22 -4.11 -22.28
C ALA A 276 6.83 -2.78 -21.82
N LEU A 277 7.15 -1.92 -22.77
CA LEU A 277 7.57 -0.54 -22.50
C LEU A 277 6.40 0.31 -22.02
N ALA A 278 6.69 1.47 -21.43
CA ALA A 278 5.67 2.43 -21.06
C ALA A 278 5.02 3.04 -22.32
N GLU A 279 3.68 3.14 -22.33
CA GLU A 279 2.95 3.81 -23.40
C GLU A 279 3.36 5.28 -23.50
N TYR A 280 3.42 5.80 -24.73
CA TYR A 280 3.73 7.20 -24.97
C TYR A 280 2.53 8.10 -24.65
N ASN A 281 2.51 8.65 -23.44
CA ASN A 281 1.47 9.53 -22.92
C ASN A 281 2.03 10.51 -21.87
N ILE A 282 1.19 11.35 -21.31
CA ILE A 282 1.60 12.34 -20.29
C ILE A 282 2.15 11.67 -19.03
N GLU A 283 1.62 10.52 -18.62
CA GLU A 283 2.13 9.80 -17.44
C GLU A 283 3.57 9.34 -17.64
N LYS A 284 3.92 8.91 -18.85
CA LYS A 284 5.30 8.55 -19.21
C LYS A 284 6.26 9.72 -19.05
N ILE A 285 5.84 10.94 -19.37
CA ILE A 285 6.67 12.15 -19.21
C ILE A 285 6.96 12.40 -17.74
N ILE A 286 5.93 12.35 -16.88
CA ILE A 286 6.07 12.49 -15.44
C ILE A 286 7.01 11.41 -14.89
N ALA A 287 6.78 10.15 -15.27
CA ALA A 287 7.59 9.02 -14.83
C ALA A 287 9.06 9.13 -15.31
N ARG A 288 9.29 9.61 -16.54
CA ARG A 288 10.65 9.83 -17.08
C ARG A 288 11.38 10.91 -16.28
N ARG A 289 10.71 12.04 -15.97
CA ARG A 289 11.31 13.07 -15.11
C ARG A 289 11.62 12.50 -13.71
N ALA A 290 10.74 11.67 -13.16
CA ALA A 290 10.98 11.02 -11.88
C ALA A 290 12.18 10.05 -11.94
N ALA A 291 12.30 9.27 -13.01
CA ALA A 291 13.41 8.32 -13.21
C ALA A 291 14.80 8.99 -13.20
N MET A 292 14.89 10.28 -13.58
CA MET A 292 16.15 11.04 -13.53
C MET A 292 16.71 11.24 -12.10
N GLU A 293 15.89 11.00 -11.09
CA GLU A 293 16.32 11.05 -9.68
C GLU A 293 17.05 9.79 -9.19
N LEU A 294 17.12 8.76 -10.04
CA LEU A 294 17.81 7.50 -9.75
C LEU A 294 19.28 7.53 -10.19
N GLN A 295 20.10 6.83 -9.42
CA GLN A 295 21.50 6.59 -9.73
C GLN A 295 21.79 5.08 -9.75
N ASN A 296 22.82 4.69 -10.49
CA ASN A 296 23.25 3.30 -10.56
C ASN A 296 23.64 2.76 -9.16
N GLY A 297 23.20 1.56 -8.84
CA GLY A 297 23.50 0.87 -7.58
C GLY A 297 22.56 1.23 -6.44
N GLN A 298 21.63 2.16 -6.62
CA GLN A 298 20.66 2.52 -5.58
C GLN A 298 19.62 1.43 -5.35
N THR A 299 19.11 1.40 -4.11
CA THR A 299 17.90 0.67 -3.74
C THR A 299 16.73 1.64 -3.68
N ALA A 300 15.66 1.31 -4.39
CA ALA A 300 14.48 2.15 -4.51
C ALA A 300 13.20 1.41 -4.11
N ASN A 301 12.30 2.11 -3.43
CA ASN A 301 10.92 1.66 -3.24
C ASN A 301 10.01 2.25 -4.32
N LEU A 302 8.92 1.57 -4.62
CA LEU A 302 7.97 1.93 -5.65
C LEU A 302 6.54 1.85 -5.12
N GLY A 303 5.80 2.96 -5.25
CA GLY A 303 4.36 3.03 -4.95
C GLY A 303 3.49 2.78 -6.18
N PHE A 304 2.18 2.83 -5.96
CA PHE A 304 1.14 2.68 -6.99
C PHE A 304 0.96 3.96 -7.83
N GLY A 305 0.36 3.84 -9.02
CA GLY A 305 0.05 4.96 -9.91
C GLY A 305 1.17 5.29 -10.89
N ILE A 306 1.36 6.58 -11.22
CA ILE A 306 2.35 7.05 -12.21
C ILE A 306 3.76 6.62 -11.83
N SER A 307 4.08 6.62 -10.55
CA SER A 307 5.37 6.16 -10.03
C SER A 307 5.72 4.74 -10.45
N ALA A 308 4.71 3.86 -10.60
CA ALA A 308 4.89 2.47 -11.01
C ALA A 308 5.42 2.31 -12.45
N LEU A 309 5.44 3.39 -13.25
CA LEU A 309 6.02 3.37 -14.60
C LEU A 309 7.55 3.56 -14.61
N VAL A 310 8.16 4.04 -13.52
CA VAL A 310 9.61 4.31 -13.46
C VAL A 310 10.47 3.10 -13.86
N PRO A 311 10.19 1.87 -13.42
CA PRO A 311 10.96 0.70 -13.86
C PRO A 311 10.91 0.45 -15.37
N ARG A 312 9.78 0.78 -16.03
CA ARG A 312 9.64 0.65 -17.49
C ARG A 312 10.41 1.72 -18.25
N ILE A 313 10.60 2.90 -17.66
CA ILE A 313 11.50 3.93 -18.21
C ILE A 313 12.94 3.43 -18.15
N LEU A 314 13.39 2.89 -17.02
CA LEU A 314 14.73 2.32 -16.90
C LEU A 314 14.95 1.14 -17.85
N LEU A 315 13.91 0.34 -18.12
CA LEU A 315 13.97 -0.74 -19.11
C LEU A 315 14.23 -0.19 -20.52
N GLU A 316 13.47 0.82 -20.94
CA GLU A 316 13.59 1.48 -22.23
C GLU A 316 14.97 2.10 -22.45
N GLU A 317 15.56 2.63 -21.38
CA GLU A 317 16.90 3.24 -21.37
C GLU A 317 18.06 2.21 -21.20
N GLY A 318 17.75 0.91 -21.11
CA GLY A 318 18.75 -0.14 -20.90
C GLY A 318 19.33 -0.15 -19.47
N HIS A 319 18.62 0.44 -18.52
CA HIS A 319 19.06 0.63 -17.13
C HIS A 319 18.30 -0.23 -16.11
N ALA A 320 17.41 -1.13 -16.55
CA ALA A 320 16.51 -1.90 -15.66
C ALA A 320 17.23 -2.67 -14.53
N GLN A 321 18.48 -3.11 -14.78
CA GLN A 321 19.27 -3.88 -13.81
C GLN A 321 20.22 -3.03 -12.94
N LYS A 322 20.23 -1.70 -13.14
CA LYS A 322 21.13 -0.80 -12.42
C LYS A 322 20.58 -0.32 -11.08
N VAL A 323 19.32 -0.64 -10.79
CA VAL A 323 18.61 -0.27 -9.56
C VAL A 323 18.04 -1.55 -8.94
N THR A 324 18.10 -1.66 -7.61
CA THR A 324 17.43 -2.72 -6.86
C THR A 324 16.09 -2.22 -6.36
N TRP A 325 15.00 -2.83 -6.81
CA TRP A 325 13.67 -2.52 -6.33
C TRP A 325 13.40 -3.26 -5.02
N ALA A 326 12.91 -2.56 -4.01
CA ALA A 326 12.39 -3.12 -2.77
C ALA A 326 10.88 -2.88 -2.74
N ILE A 327 10.10 -3.93 -3.00
CA ILE A 327 8.64 -3.85 -3.11
C ILE A 327 8.01 -4.11 -1.74
N GLU A 328 6.98 -3.36 -1.42
CA GLU A 328 6.31 -3.36 -0.11
C GLU A 328 5.93 -4.77 0.36
N GLN A 329 5.42 -5.61 -0.54
CA GLN A 329 4.99 -6.97 -0.22
C GLN A 329 6.14 -7.95 0.00
N GLY A 330 7.38 -7.56 -0.33
CA GLY A 330 8.58 -8.30 0.00
C GLY A 330 9.41 -8.80 -1.18
N ALA A 331 9.01 -8.56 -2.43
CA ALA A 331 9.84 -8.86 -3.58
C ALA A 331 11.03 -7.88 -3.64
N VAL A 332 12.23 -8.39 -3.92
CA VAL A 332 13.47 -7.61 -4.03
C VAL A 332 14.08 -7.84 -5.41
N GLY A 333 14.40 -6.76 -6.12
CA GLY A 333 14.92 -6.79 -7.49
C GLY A 333 13.87 -7.18 -8.53
N GLY A 334 14.32 -7.51 -9.72
CA GLY A 334 13.47 -7.87 -10.86
C GLY A 334 12.76 -6.68 -11.49
N MET A 335 11.69 -6.99 -12.24
CA MET A 335 10.79 -6.02 -12.86
C MET A 335 9.52 -5.90 -12.02
N PRO A 336 9.29 -4.80 -11.30
CA PRO A 336 8.05 -4.56 -10.58
C PRO A 336 6.84 -4.58 -11.52
N LEU A 337 5.77 -5.22 -11.09
CA LEU A 337 4.55 -5.34 -11.86
C LEU A 337 3.55 -4.25 -11.49
N THR A 338 2.65 -3.96 -12.41
CA THR A 338 1.64 -2.88 -12.28
C THR A 338 0.22 -3.45 -12.30
N GLY A 339 -0.80 -2.61 -12.11
CA GLY A 339 -2.19 -3.02 -12.14
C GLY A 339 -2.52 -4.03 -11.03
N PHE A 340 -3.21 -5.11 -11.37
CA PHE A 340 -3.61 -6.14 -10.41
C PHE A 340 -2.48 -7.05 -9.91
N ALA A 341 -1.31 -6.98 -10.54
CA ALA A 341 -0.11 -7.65 -10.08
C ALA A 341 0.83 -6.72 -9.27
N PHE A 342 0.37 -5.49 -8.94
CA PHE A 342 1.13 -4.59 -8.08
C PHE A 342 1.44 -5.25 -6.74
N GLY A 343 2.67 -5.13 -6.29
CA GLY A 343 3.20 -5.84 -5.12
C GLY A 343 4.02 -7.07 -5.47
N CYS A 344 3.94 -7.56 -6.71
CA CYS A 344 4.77 -8.63 -7.26
C CYS A 344 5.92 -8.05 -8.12
N ALA A 345 6.90 -8.89 -8.39
CA ALA A 345 7.92 -8.65 -9.40
C ALA A 345 8.17 -9.91 -10.23
N SER A 346 8.36 -9.76 -11.54
CA SER A 346 8.96 -10.82 -12.35
C SER A 346 10.47 -10.77 -12.22
N ASN A 347 11.13 -11.93 -12.26
CA ASN A 347 12.59 -12.03 -12.12
C ASN A 347 13.13 -11.52 -10.77
N ALA A 348 12.35 -11.54 -9.70
CA ALA A 348 12.84 -11.15 -8.38
C ALA A 348 14.15 -11.88 -8.02
N ASN A 349 15.03 -11.20 -7.31
CA ASN A 349 16.27 -11.77 -6.79
C ASN A 349 16.05 -12.50 -5.46
N GLY A 350 14.98 -12.16 -4.74
CA GLY A 350 14.59 -12.80 -3.50
C GLY A 350 13.25 -12.29 -2.99
N TYR A 351 12.72 -12.98 -1.99
CA TYR A 351 11.49 -12.61 -1.28
C TYR A 351 11.76 -12.50 0.21
N VAL A 352 11.30 -11.42 0.80
CA VAL A 352 11.38 -11.15 2.24
C VAL A 352 9.97 -11.12 2.80
N PRO A 353 9.69 -11.65 4.00
CA PRO A 353 8.38 -11.45 4.64
C PRO A 353 8.08 -9.96 4.77
N SER A 354 6.83 -9.55 4.49
CA SER A 354 6.42 -8.14 4.55
C SER A 354 6.79 -7.44 5.87
N PRO A 355 6.62 -8.06 7.05
CA PRO A 355 7.05 -7.45 8.31
C PRO A 355 8.52 -7.05 8.35
N ASN A 356 9.42 -7.86 7.75
CA ASN A 356 10.85 -7.54 7.66
C ASN A 356 11.10 -6.42 6.65
N GLN A 357 10.38 -6.42 5.54
CA GLN A 357 10.47 -5.36 4.53
C GLN A 357 10.05 -4.01 5.12
N PHE A 358 8.98 -3.98 5.91
CA PHE A 358 8.53 -2.77 6.59
C PHE A 358 9.50 -2.28 7.66
N THR A 359 10.12 -3.19 8.43
CA THR A 359 11.20 -2.81 9.35
C THR A 359 12.36 -2.12 8.61
N TYR A 360 12.72 -2.62 7.40
CA TYR A 360 13.72 -2.00 6.54
C TYR A 360 13.30 -0.60 6.07
N PHE A 361 12.02 -0.42 5.68
CA PHE A 361 11.49 0.88 5.25
C PHE A 361 11.41 1.87 6.40
N GLN A 362 10.85 1.49 7.54
CA GLN A 362 10.74 2.32 8.74
C GLN A 362 12.10 2.84 9.20
N GLY A 363 13.15 2.04 9.02
CA GLY A 363 14.53 2.42 9.34
C GLY A 363 15.22 3.28 8.28
N GLY A 364 14.59 3.54 7.12
CA GLY A 364 15.18 4.35 6.02
C GLY A 364 16.37 3.67 5.34
N GLY A 365 16.39 2.33 5.26
CA GLY A 365 17.49 1.53 4.72
C GLY A 365 17.68 1.61 3.20
N PHE A 366 16.82 2.34 2.48
CA PHE A 366 16.84 2.51 1.02
C PHE A 366 17.17 3.96 0.63
N ASP A 367 17.48 4.19 -0.65
CA ASP A 367 18.00 5.49 -1.11
C ASP A 367 16.89 6.45 -1.54
N VAL A 368 15.87 5.94 -2.25
CA VAL A 368 14.78 6.76 -2.81
C VAL A 368 13.47 6.00 -2.86
N THR A 369 12.36 6.72 -2.66
CA THR A 369 11.01 6.19 -2.90
C THR A 369 10.27 7.02 -3.94
N PHE A 370 9.51 6.33 -4.79
CA PHE A 370 8.62 6.93 -5.79
C PHE A 370 7.18 6.66 -5.41
N LEU A 371 6.44 7.70 -5.09
CA LEU A 371 5.07 7.62 -4.60
C LEU A 371 4.16 8.55 -5.40
N SER A 372 2.86 8.34 -5.34
CA SER A 372 1.88 9.24 -5.95
C SER A 372 1.19 10.13 -4.91
N PHE A 373 0.39 11.10 -5.35
CA PHE A 373 -0.42 11.95 -4.49
C PHE A 373 -1.82 12.18 -5.08
N LEU A 374 -2.79 12.36 -4.20
CA LEU A 374 -4.12 12.86 -4.53
C LEU A 374 -4.17 14.39 -4.41
N GLU A 375 -3.64 14.92 -3.30
CA GLU A 375 -3.55 16.34 -2.98
C GLU A 375 -2.19 16.67 -2.38
N VAL A 376 -1.74 17.91 -2.60
CA VAL A 376 -0.57 18.50 -1.94
C VAL A 376 -0.97 19.89 -1.45
N ASP A 377 -0.61 20.27 -0.22
CA ASP A 377 -0.92 21.60 0.30
C ASP A 377 0.30 22.54 0.36
N VAL A 378 0.04 23.79 0.77
CA VAL A 378 1.07 24.83 0.86
C VAL A 378 2.20 24.52 1.85
N ASP A 379 1.96 23.63 2.81
CA ASP A 379 2.94 23.13 3.77
C ASP A 379 3.73 21.92 3.25
N GLY A 380 3.45 21.49 2.01
CA GLY A 380 4.04 20.32 1.40
C GLY A 380 3.50 19.00 1.95
N ASN A 381 2.40 19.05 2.70
CA ASN A 381 1.74 17.82 3.13
C ASN A 381 1.10 17.11 1.94
N VAL A 382 1.02 15.78 2.01
CA VAL A 382 0.43 14.95 0.97
C VAL A 382 -0.73 14.14 1.54
N ASN A 383 -1.80 14.03 0.76
CA ASN A 383 -2.91 13.10 0.96
C ASN A 383 -2.93 12.04 -0.14
N VAL A 384 -3.03 10.76 0.25
CA VAL A 384 -3.26 9.61 -0.66
C VAL A 384 -4.35 8.69 -0.17
N SER A 385 -4.87 8.89 1.04
CA SER A 385 -5.61 7.88 1.78
C SER A 385 -7.12 8.08 1.85
N LYS A 386 -7.58 9.35 1.81
CA LYS A 386 -9.00 9.67 2.03
C LYS A 386 -9.42 10.93 1.30
N LEU A 387 -10.61 10.90 0.68
CA LEU A 387 -11.38 12.08 0.27
C LEU A 387 -12.81 11.89 0.78
N GLY A 388 -13.26 12.74 1.70
CA GLY A 388 -14.59 12.68 2.33
C GLY A 388 -15.68 13.37 1.54
N LYS A 389 -15.33 14.06 0.42
CA LYS A 389 -16.27 14.68 -0.51
C LYS A 389 -16.43 13.83 -1.75
N LYS A 390 -17.57 13.94 -2.44
CA LYS A 390 -17.81 13.19 -3.69
C LYS A 390 -16.81 13.61 -4.79
N PRO A 391 -16.17 12.67 -5.50
CA PRO A 391 -16.26 11.22 -5.27
C PRO A 391 -15.50 10.81 -4.00
N TYR A 392 -16.18 10.06 -3.11
CA TYR A 392 -15.54 9.53 -1.90
C TYR A 392 -14.37 8.60 -2.27
N LEU A 393 -13.30 8.69 -1.49
CA LEU A 393 -12.19 7.76 -1.53
C LEU A 393 -11.82 7.36 -0.10
N THR A 394 -11.72 6.07 0.14
CA THR A 394 -11.32 5.48 1.42
C THR A 394 -10.36 4.33 1.12
N ALA A 395 -9.21 4.67 0.53
CA ALA A 395 -8.20 3.68 0.15
C ALA A 395 -7.31 3.27 1.34
N GLY A 396 -7.07 4.19 2.26
CA GLY A 396 -6.07 4.04 3.30
C GLY A 396 -4.64 4.29 2.80
N CYS A 397 -3.68 4.30 3.72
CA CYS A 397 -2.29 4.66 3.42
C CYS A 397 -1.41 3.47 3.00
N GLY A 398 -1.82 2.22 3.31
CA GLY A 398 -0.92 1.08 3.12
C GLY A 398 0.39 1.29 3.89
N GLY A 399 1.49 1.10 3.17
CA GLY A 399 2.84 1.36 3.69
C GLY A 399 3.36 2.79 3.54
N PHE A 400 2.57 3.70 2.97
CA PHE A 400 3.03 5.04 2.61
C PHE A 400 3.68 5.81 3.78
N VAL A 401 3.07 5.77 4.97
CA VAL A 401 3.57 6.45 6.17
C VAL A 401 4.85 5.79 6.69
N ASP A 402 4.92 4.46 6.66
CA ASP A 402 6.11 3.69 7.05
C ASP A 402 7.30 4.01 6.13
N ILE A 403 7.05 4.01 4.81
CA ILE A 403 8.05 4.24 3.78
C ILE A 403 8.59 5.68 3.85
N THR A 404 7.72 6.66 4.05
CA THR A 404 8.12 8.08 4.07
C THR A 404 8.76 8.52 5.39
N ALA A 405 8.60 7.76 6.48
CA ALA A 405 9.03 8.15 7.83
C ALA A 405 10.52 8.53 7.91
N HIS A 406 11.40 7.75 7.31
CA HIS A 406 12.85 7.98 7.34
C HIS A 406 13.52 7.85 5.96
N ALA A 407 12.75 7.92 4.87
CA ALA A 407 13.31 7.93 3.52
C ALA A 407 14.24 9.12 3.32
N LYS A 408 15.41 8.90 2.74
CA LYS A 408 16.39 9.97 2.45
C LYS A 408 15.88 10.89 1.34
N LYS A 409 15.30 10.31 0.30
CA LYS A 409 14.74 11.00 -0.85
C LYS A 409 13.35 10.48 -1.18
N ILE A 410 12.41 11.39 -1.40
CA ILE A 410 11.02 11.10 -1.72
C ILE A 410 10.66 11.84 -3.01
N VAL A 411 10.18 11.11 -4.00
CA VAL A 411 9.72 11.65 -5.28
C VAL A 411 8.23 11.37 -5.41
N PHE A 412 7.42 12.38 -5.22
CA PHE A 412 5.99 12.32 -5.46
C PHE A 412 5.68 12.63 -6.93
N SER A 413 4.79 11.84 -7.54
CA SER A 413 4.39 11.98 -8.95
C SER A 413 2.87 12.03 -9.08
N GLY A 414 2.35 12.98 -9.86
CA GLY A 414 0.92 13.12 -10.07
C GLY A 414 0.60 14.19 -11.12
N PHE A 415 -0.66 14.29 -11.53
CA PHE A 415 -1.12 15.43 -12.33
C PHE A 415 -1.28 16.67 -11.47
N PHE A 416 -1.07 17.84 -12.06
CA PHE A 416 -1.27 19.14 -11.40
C PHE A 416 -2.74 19.40 -11.07
N GLU A 417 -3.63 19.04 -12.01
CA GLU A 417 -5.09 19.09 -11.84
C GLU A 417 -5.73 17.78 -12.27
N ALA A 418 -6.79 17.38 -11.61
CA ALA A 418 -7.54 16.19 -11.98
C ALA A 418 -8.48 16.47 -13.17
N GLY A 419 -8.28 15.72 -14.26
CA GLY A 419 -9.10 15.81 -15.46
C GLY A 419 -8.75 16.99 -16.39
N ALA A 420 -7.59 17.62 -16.22
CA ALA A 420 -7.07 18.57 -17.19
C ALA A 420 -6.79 17.89 -18.53
N GLN A 421 -7.06 18.59 -19.62
CA GLN A 421 -6.70 18.12 -20.95
C GLN A 421 -5.32 18.67 -21.31
N VAL A 422 -4.34 17.80 -21.30
CA VAL A 422 -2.94 18.12 -21.64
C VAL A 422 -2.54 17.30 -22.84
N THR A 423 -1.95 17.95 -23.83
CA THR A 423 -1.49 17.32 -25.07
C THR A 423 -0.01 17.57 -25.30
N LEU A 424 0.61 16.64 -26.00
CA LEU A 424 1.99 16.75 -26.48
C LEU A 424 2.00 17.49 -27.81
N ALA A 425 2.85 18.49 -27.94
CA ALA A 425 3.15 19.20 -29.17
C ALA A 425 4.66 19.13 -29.47
N GLU A 426 5.08 19.46 -30.67
CA GLU A 426 6.50 19.42 -31.08
C GLU A 426 7.42 20.29 -30.19
N ASP A 427 6.89 21.40 -29.66
CA ASP A 427 7.60 22.38 -28.83
C ASP A 427 7.36 22.22 -27.32
N GLY A 428 6.62 21.19 -26.89
CA GLY A 428 6.34 20.93 -25.49
C GLY A 428 4.90 20.55 -25.19
N LEU A 429 4.46 20.83 -23.97
CA LEU A 429 3.13 20.52 -23.48
C LEU A 429 2.16 21.69 -23.69
N ARG A 430 0.89 21.37 -23.90
CA ARG A 430 -0.19 22.35 -24.00
C ARG A 430 -1.37 21.94 -23.15
N VAL A 431 -1.80 22.81 -22.26
CA VAL A 431 -3.02 22.68 -21.48
C VAL A 431 -4.16 23.26 -22.32
N SER A 432 -4.96 22.39 -22.94
CA SER A 432 -6.11 22.80 -23.78
C SER A 432 -7.38 23.06 -22.99
N ALA A 433 -7.53 22.42 -21.83
CA ALA A 433 -8.61 22.70 -20.88
C ALA A 433 -8.15 22.48 -19.44
N PRO A 434 -8.58 23.35 -18.49
CA PRO A 434 -8.26 23.18 -17.07
C PRO A 434 -8.92 21.92 -16.50
N GLY A 435 -8.38 21.42 -15.40
CA GLY A 435 -8.94 20.29 -14.68
C GLY A 435 -10.24 20.66 -13.93
N LYS A 436 -10.99 19.65 -13.55
CA LYS A 436 -12.20 19.82 -12.73
C LYS A 436 -11.88 20.10 -11.27
N PHE A 437 -10.73 19.61 -10.79
CA PHE A 437 -10.29 19.74 -9.42
C PHE A 437 -8.80 20.06 -9.39
N THR A 438 -8.44 21.12 -8.67
CA THR A 438 -7.03 21.36 -8.33
C THR A 438 -6.57 20.34 -7.32
N LYS A 439 -5.34 19.88 -7.46
CA LYS A 439 -4.67 19.01 -6.47
C LYS A 439 -3.75 19.79 -5.55
N MET A 440 -3.48 21.07 -5.90
CA MET A 440 -2.73 22.00 -5.06
C MET A 440 -3.74 22.74 -4.19
N VAL A 441 -3.84 22.36 -2.90
CA VAL A 441 -4.87 22.83 -1.97
C VAL A 441 -4.27 23.71 -0.86
N ASP A 442 -5.10 24.46 -0.11
CA ASP A 442 -4.62 25.21 1.06
C ASP A 442 -4.23 24.26 2.20
N MET A 443 -5.01 23.24 2.41
CA MET A 443 -4.79 22.19 3.39
C MET A 443 -5.36 20.88 2.85
N VAL A 444 -4.54 19.82 2.87
CA VAL A 444 -4.99 18.48 2.49
C VAL A 444 -6.05 17.97 3.47
N GLU A 445 -7.01 17.22 2.96
CA GLU A 445 -8.08 16.68 3.79
C GLU A 445 -7.58 15.69 4.85
N HIS A 446 -6.54 14.93 4.50
CA HIS A 446 -5.99 13.88 5.36
C HIS A 446 -4.47 13.85 5.22
N VAL A 447 -3.74 14.25 6.27
CA VAL A 447 -2.27 14.36 6.19
C VAL A 447 -1.64 12.96 6.25
N THR A 448 -1.31 12.40 5.08
CA THR A 448 -0.61 11.11 4.99
C THR A 448 0.91 11.29 5.05
N PHE A 449 1.41 12.45 4.62
CA PHE A 449 2.82 12.85 4.75
C PHE A 449 2.90 14.30 5.25
N ALA A 450 3.77 14.55 6.23
CA ALA A 450 3.95 15.86 6.84
C ALA A 450 5.19 16.58 6.25
N GLY A 451 4.95 17.54 5.34
CA GLY A 451 6.02 18.20 4.58
C GLY A 451 6.98 19.03 5.44
N LYS A 452 6.47 19.80 6.39
CA LYS A 452 7.31 20.58 7.31
C LYS A 452 8.20 19.71 8.18
N ARG A 453 7.66 18.58 8.69
CA ARG A 453 8.45 17.61 9.44
C ARG A 453 9.56 17.02 8.58
N ALA A 454 9.26 16.61 7.35
CA ALA A 454 10.25 16.11 6.41
C ALA A 454 11.38 17.11 6.17
N LYS A 455 11.04 18.39 5.99
CA LYS A 455 12.02 19.47 5.85
C LYS A 455 12.91 19.61 7.09
N GLN A 456 12.33 19.53 8.30
CA GLN A 456 13.08 19.57 9.56
C GLN A 456 14.02 18.37 9.72
N MET A 457 13.61 17.19 9.25
CA MET A 457 14.42 15.97 9.25
C MET A 457 15.48 15.93 8.14
N GLY A 458 15.51 16.93 7.25
CA GLY A 458 16.47 17.00 6.15
C GLY A 458 16.19 16.04 5.00
N GLN A 459 14.96 15.55 4.85
CA GLN A 459 14.58 14.70 3.74
C GLN A 459 14.55 15.49 2.43
N ASP A 460 15.05 14.90 1.35
CA ASP A 460 15.00 15.48 -0.01
C ASP A 460 13.66 15.14 -0.67
N VAL A 461 12.75 16.11 -0.78
CA VAL A 461 11.39 15.89 -1.28
C VAL A 461 11.13 16.65 -2.57
N LEU A 462 10.66 15.94 -3.60
CA LEU A 462 10.24 16.50 -4.88
C LEU A 462 8.77 16.15 -5.16
N TYR A 463 8.06 17.10 -5.75
CA TYR A 463 6.69 16.93 -6.27
C TYR A 463 6.73 17.16 -7.78
N ILE A 464 6.52 16.11 -8.56
CA ILE A 464 6.66 16.12 -10.03
C ILE A 464 5.28 16.00 -10.66
N THR A 465 4.96 16.95 -11.52
CA THR A 465 3.73 16.95 -12.32
C THR A 465 4.05 17.09 -13.81
N GLU A 466 3.03 17.02 -14.65
CA GLU A 466 3.18 17.30 -16.07
C GLU A 466 3.52 18.78 -16.37
N ARG A 467 3.33 19.68 -15.41
CA ARG A 467 3.58 21.14 -15.61
C ARG A 467 4.91 21.61 -15.03
N CYS A 468 5.27 21.08 -13.88
CA CYS A 468 6.46 21.54 -13.16
C CYS A 468 6.97 20.51 -12.16
N VAL A 469 8.20 20.72 -11.70
CA VAL A 469 8.76 20.08 -10.50
C VAL A 469 8.77 21.11 -9.38
N MET A 470 8.30 20.70 -8.21
CA MET A 470 8.16 21.58 -7.05
C MET A 470 8.96 21.06 -5.85
N ARG A 471 9.34 22.00 -4.96
CA ARG A 471 9.87 21.75 -3.61
C ARG A 471 9.14 22.61 -2.59
N LEU A 472 9.17 22.19 -1.32
CA LEU A 472 8.73 23.04 -0.23
C LEU A 472 9.80 24.11 0.07
N GLY A 473 9.48 25.36 -0.24
CA GLY A 473 10.27 26.55 0.10
C GLY A 473 9.99 27.05 1.54
N ASP A 474 10.39 28.29 1.82
CA ASP A 474 10.14 28.89 3.13
C ASP A 474 8.71 29.45 3.28
N ARG A 475 8.07 29.78 2.17
CA ARG A 475 6.73 30.38 2.11
C ARG A 475 5.68 29.48 1.46
N GLY A 476 5.97 28.21 1.20
CA GLY A 476 5.09 27.28 0.52
C GLY A 476 5.78 26.54 -0.64
N LEU A 477 4.99 25.91 -1.48
CA LEU A 477 5.49 25.18 -2.64
C LEU A 477 6.06 26.15 -3.69
N VAL A 478 7.23 25.78 -4.24
CA VAL A 478 7.93 26.58 -5.27
C VAL A 478 8.24 25.71 -6.47
N ALA A 479 7.80 26.12 -7.65
CA ALA A 479 8.19 25.50 -8.91
C ALA A 479 9.68 25.80 -9.19
N ILE A 480 10.48 24.74 -9.26
CA ILE A 480 11.94 24.83 -9.49
C ILE A 480 12.32 24.45 -10.92
N GLU A 481 11.46 23.68 -11.61
CA GLU A 481 11.58 23.33 -13.02
C GLU A 481 10.20 23.50 -13.67
N ILE A 482 10.16 23.98 -14.90
CA ILE A 482 8.92 24.18 -15.67
C ILE A 482 9.02 23.40 -16.96
N MET A 483 7.98 22.65 -17.30
CA MET A 483 7.94 21.84 -18.52
C MET A 483 7.89 22.74 -19.76
N PRO A 484 8.57 22.37 -20.86
CA PRO A 484 8.49 23.10 -22.12
C PRO A 484 7.03 23.26 -22.59
N GLY A 485 6.68 24.44 -23.07
CA GLY A 485 5.34 24.77 -23.56
C GLY A 485 4.36 25.25 -22.48
N ILE A 486 4.69 25.15 -21.19
CA ILE A 486 3.86 25.60 -20.06
C ILE A 486 4.14 27.08 -19.75
N ASP A 487 3.07 27.88 -19.69
CA ASP A 487 3.10 29.27 -19.20
C ASP A 487 3.08 29.28 -17.66
N PRO A 488 4.17 29.73 -17.00
CA PRO A 488 4.27 29.65 -15.55
C PRO A 488 3.21 30.46 -14.81
N GLU A 489 2.86 31.65 -15.31
CA GLU A 489 1.90 32.52 -14.64
C GLU A 489 0.47 31.97 -14.74
N ARG A 490 0.09 31.56 -15.92
CA ARG A 490 -1.27 31.07 -16.19
C ARG A 490 -1.49 29.65 -15.71
N GLU A 491 -0.53 28.75 -16.00
CA GLU A 491 -0.74 27.30 -15.88
C GLU A 491 -0.13 26.70 -14.61
N ILE A 492 0.60 27.50 -13.82
CA ILE A 492 1.09 27.10 -12.50
C ILE A 492 0.55 28.03 -11.43
N VAL A 493 0.92 29.32 -11.43
CA VAL A 493 0.56 30.27 -10.35
C VAL A 493 -0.96 30.47 -10.31
N ALA A 494 -1.57 30.88 -11.41
CA ALA A 494 -3.01 31.12 -11.47
C ALA A 494 -3.82 29.82 -11.33
N ALA A 495 -3.38 28.72 -11.97
CA ALA A 495 -4.06 27.41 -11.89
C ALA A 495 -4.02 26.79 -10.48
N SER A 496 -3.10 27.21 -9.63
CA SER A 496 -3.05 26.83 -8.21
C SER A 496 -3.61 27.90 -7.27
N ASP A 497 -4.30 28.93 -7.77
CA ASP A 497 -4.73 30.11 -6.99
C ASP A 497 -3.61 30.72 -6.14
N GLY A 498 -2.37 30.73 -6.67
CA GLY A 498 -1.18 31.25 -6.01
C GLY A 498 -0.55 30.34 -4.94
N ARG A 499 -1.02 29.09 -4.79
CA ARG A 499 -0.48 28.13 -3.82
C ARG A 499 0.89 27.59 -4.21
N VAL A 500 1.21 27.61 -5.49
CA VAL A 500 2.54 27.31 -6.01
C VAL A 500 3.17 28.59 -6.51
N ASP A 501 4.27 29.00 -5.87
CA ASP A 501 5.07 30.15 -6.29
C ASP A 501 6.11 29.70 -7.34
N ARG A 502 6.67 30.63 -8.07
CA ARG A 502 7.82 30.39 -8.94
C ARG A 502 9.09 30.98 -8.34
N LYS A 503 10.22 30.37 -8.59
CA LYS A 503 11.51 30.90 -8.20
C LYS A 503 11.72 32.24 -8.90
N SER A 504 11.90 33.34 -8.15
CA SER A 504 12.09 34.71 -8.67
C SER A 504 13.42 34.93 -9.38
N THR A 505 14.32 33.96 -9.38
CA THR A 505 15.58 34.04 -10.11
C THR A 505 15.32 33.88 -11.60
N ARG A 506 15.88 34.79 -12.41
CA ARG A 506 15.98 34.68 -13.87
C ARG A 506 16.35 33.23 -14.20
N LEU A 507 15.40 32.54 -14.79
CA LEU A 507 15.58 31.18 -15.29
C LEU A 507 16.73 31.25 -16.29
N ASN A 508 17.88 30.71 -15.91
CA ASN A 508 18.93 30.46 -16.88
C ASN A 508 18.37 29.37 -17.79
N SER A 509 17.97 29.75 -18.99
CA SER A 509 17.35 28.87 -19.99
C SER A 509 18.15 27.60 -20.28
N SER A 510 19.45 27.58 -19.94
CA SER A 510 20.33 26.42 -20.08
C SER A 510 20.17 25.34 -19.01
N HIS A 511 19.55 25.62 -17.85
CA HIS A 511 19.29 24.61 -16.80
C HIS A 511 17.83 24.19 -16.70
N LEU A 512 16.93 24.87 -17.39
CA LEU A 512 15.49 24.56 -17.44
C LEU A 512 15.09 23.75 -18.68
N VAL A 513 15.93 23.74 -19.68
CA VAL A 513 15.81 22.88 -20.87
C VAL A 513 16.66 21.63 -20.68
N ILE A 514 16.69 21.08 -19.45
CA ILE A 514 17.36 19.81 -19.26
C ILE A 514 16.45 18.73 -19.80
N SER A 515 16.83 18.29 -20.98
CA SER A 515 16.66 16.95 -21.54
C SER A 515 15.25 16.36 -21.60
N TYR A 516 14.25 17.17 -21.96
CA TYR A 516 13.12 16.59 -22.70
C TYR A 516 13.48 16.37 -24.19
N ALA A 517 14.70 16.76 -24.59
CA ALA A 517 15.25 16.53 -25.93
C ALA A 517 15.62 15.06 -26.24
N VAL A 518 15.26 14.12 -25.36
CA VAL A 518 15.28 12.69 -25.67
C VAL A 518 13.86 12.24 -25.99
N PHE A 519 13.19 12.98 -26.87
CA PHE A 519 11.92 12.60 -27.47
C PHE A 519 12.11 11.98 -28.88
N CYS A 520 13.28 11.44 -29.18
CA CYS A 520 13.50 10.64 -30.40
C CYS A 520 13.84 9.21 -30.03
#